data_27533f7e444aa32f2736043e647ecffc
#
_entry.id   27533f7e444aa32f2736043e647ecffc
#
_cell.length_a   1.000
_cell.length_b   1.000
_cell.length_c   1.000
_cell.angle_alpha   90.00
_cell.angle_beta   90.00
_cell.angle_gamma   90.00
#
_symmetry.space_group_name_H-M   'P 1'
#
loop_
_entity.id
_entity.type
_entity.pdbx_description
1 polymer ?
#
loop_
_entity_poly.entity_id
_entity_poly.type
_entity_poly.pdbx_seq_one_letter_code
_entity_poly.pdbx_strand_id
1 'polypeptide(L)'
;MLKMKQAAEHVLMLSAEKGFKDVDVVVERNDSLDIEIRDAKVEKVEQSTSLGLGVRVLDEGRTGLASTERLSQESIAHAFQNACENAKLQDPTQVEMLDAPAEIPDSSSLGLYNPELDQLNVDDLTELGLSMEDAVKAADVRVVSIPYLGVSRGSNESLLLSSRGVSYSQQSNEVA
;
A
#
# COMPACT_ATOMS: atom_id res chain seq x y z
N MET A 1 -9.07 2.98 -7.12
CA MET A 1 -8.42 2.81 -8.46
C MET A 1 -8.50 4.02 -9.39
N LEU A 2 -9.67 4.55 -9.83
CA LEU A 2 -9.70 5.65 -10.82
C LEU A 2 -8.95 6.92 -10.39
N LYS A 3 -9.13 7.37 -9.15
CA LYS A 3 -8.40 8.55 -8.62
C LYS A 3 -6.90 8.30 -8.49
N MET A 4 -6.48 7.09 -8.13
CA MET A 4 -5.07 6.70 -8.04
C MET A 4 -4.41 6.75 -9.43
N LYS A 5 -5.10 6.20 -10.45
CA LYS A 5 -4.64 6.23 -11.84
C LYS A 5 -4.49 7.66 -12.35
N GLN A 6 -5.48 8.53 -12.15
CA GLN A 6 -5.42 9.93 -12.54
C GLN A 6 -4.25 10.67 -11.87
N ALA A 7 -3.97 10.39 -10.59
CA ALA A 7 -2.86 10.98 -9.87
C ALA A 7 -1.50 10.55 -10.46
N ALA A 8 -1.34 9.26 -10.73
CA ALA A 8 -0.12 8.73 -11.33
C ALA A 8 0.09 9.23 -12.78
N GLU A 9 -0.96 9.25 -13.60
CA GLU A 9 -0.93 9.80 -14.95
C GLU A 9 -0.55 11.29 -14.96
N HIS A 10 -1.00 12.06 -13.95
CA HIS A 10 -0.62 13.46 -13.82
C HIS A 10 0.88 13.65 -13.60
N VAL A 11 1.52 12.78 -12.78
CA VAL A 11 3.00 12.81 -12.63
C VAL A 11 3.69 12.53 -13.96
N LEU A 12 3.25 11.50 -14.70
CA LEU A 12 3.84 11.16 -16.00
C LEU A 12 3.67 12.29 -17.03
N MET A 13 2.54 12.99 -17.00
CA MET A 13 2.31 14.18 -17.82
C MET A 13 3.33 15.29 -17.47
N LEU A 14 3.49 15.61 -16.18
CA LEU A 14 4.46 16.60 -15.72
C LEU A 14 5.89 16.20 -16.08
N SER A 15 6.23 14.91 -16.02
CA SER A 15 7.55 14.41 -16.40
C SER A 15 7.84 14.63 -17.89
N ALA A 16 6.86 14.34 -18.75
CA ALA A 16 6.97 14.55 -20.19
C ALA A 16 7.12 16.05 -20.54
N GLU A 17 6.32 16.91 -19.90
CA GLU A 17 6.39 18.37 -20.09
C GLU A 17 7.75 18.95 -19.69
N LYS A 18 8.39 18.42 -18.64
CA LYS A 18 9.71 18.86 -18.16
C LYS A 18 10.88 18.11 -18.78
N GLY A 19 10.62 17.14 -19.66
CA GLY A 19 11.64 16.41 -20.41
C GLY A 19 12.35 15.29 -19.63
N PHE A 20 11.81 14.87 -18.48
CA PHE A 20 12.31 13.71 -17.76
C PHE A 20 11.86 12.42 -18.43
N LYS A 21 12.80 11.51 -18.70
CA LYS A 21 12.56 10.28 -19.46
C LYS A 21 12.26 9.08 -18.57
N ASP A 22 12.85 9.07 -17.39
CA ASP A 22 12.85 7.93 -16.48
C ASP A 22 12.18 8.31 -15.16
N VAL A 23 10.86 8.07 -15.11
CA VAL A 23 10.02 8.37 -13.96
C VAL A 23 9.09 7.19 -13.71
N ASP A 24 8.98 6.77 -12.47
CA ASP A 24 7.91 5.89 -12.03
C ASP A 24 7.15 6.46 -10.83
N VAL A 25 5.93 5.97 -10.69
CA VAL A 25 4.96 6.43 -9.70
C VAL A 25 4.29 5.23 -9.10
N VAL A 26 4.33 5.14 -7.79
CA VAL A 26 3.55 4.18 -7.02
C VAL A 26 2.46 4.93 -6.26
N VAL A 27 1.23 4.47 -6.36
CA VAL A 27 0.12 4.95 -5.54
C VAL A 27 -0.43 3.79 -4.75
N GLU A 28 -0.51 3.94 -3.44
CA GLU A 28 -0.97 2.88 -2.54
C GLU A 28 -2.05 3.38 -1.61
N ARG A 29 -3.04 2.54 -1.40
CA ARG A 29 -4.06 2.69 -0.39
C ARG A 29 -4.07 1.46 0.50
N ASN A 30 -4.00 1.70 1.81
CA ASN A 30 -4.12 0.65 2.82
C ASN A 30 -5.30 0.99 3.73
N ASP A 31 -6.12 -0.02 4.00
CA ASP A 31 -7.19 0.04 4.99
C ASP A 31 -6.96 -1.09 6.00
N SER A 32 -6.99 -0.80 7.29
CA SER A 32 -6.90 -1.81 8.35
C SER A 32 -8.00 -1.64 9.39
N LEU A 33 -8.38 -2.76 10.00
CA LEU A 33 -9.25 -2.85 11.16
C LEU A 33 -8.62 -3.87 12.12
N ASP A 34 -8.22 -3.38 13.28
CA ASP A 34 -7.50 -4.15 14.29
C ASP A 34 -8.31 -4.20 15.59
N ILE A 35 -8.44 -5.38 16.18
CA ILE A 35 -9.17 -5.61 17.42
C ILE A 35 -8.25 -6.32 18.40
N GLU A 36 -8.09 -5.73 19.58
CA GLU A 36 -7.40 -6.35 20.71
C GLU A 36 -8.41 -6.87 21.72
N ILE A 37 -8.21 -8.13 22.13
CA ILE A 37 -9.07 -8.83 23.09
C ILE A 37 -8.25 -9.22 24.30
N ARG A 38 -8.84 -9.02 25.47
CA ARG A 38 -8.27 -9.45 26.75
C ARG A 38 -9.39 -9.85 27.71
N ASP A 39 -9.22 -10.99 28.36
CA ASP A 39 -10.14 -11.50 29.36
C ASP A 39 -11.62 -11.52 28.89
N ALA A 40 -11.82 -12.08 27.68
CA ALA A 40 -13.10 -12.16 26.97
C ALA A 40 -13.81 -10.81 26.75
N LYS A 41 -13.01 -9.75 26.57
CA LYS A 41 -13.53 -8.40 26.27
C LYS A 41 -12.68 -7.73 25.20
N VAL A 42 -13.34 -6.94 24.37
CA VAL A 42 -12.66 -6.02 23.46
C VAL A 42 -11.99 -4.92 24.30
N GLU A 43 -10.67 -4.84 24.22
CA GLU A 43 -9.88 -3.81 24.89
C GLU A 43 -9.65 -2.59 23.97
N LYS A 44 -9.43 -2.86 22.67
CA LYS A 44 -9.16 -1.81 21.69
C LYS A 44 -9.74 -2.17 20.33
N VAL A 45 -10.25 -1.17 19.63
CA VAL A 45 -10.57 -1.23 18.21
C VAL A 45 -9.85 -0.08 17.53
N GLU A 46 -9.08 -0.38 16.51
CA GLU A 46 -8.37 0.62 15.71
C GLU A 46 -8.70 0.42 14.24
N GLN A 47 -9.10 1.50 13.59
CA GLN A 47 -9.31 1.52 12.15
C GLN A 47 -8.44 2.60 11.55
N SER A 48 -7.69 2.25 10.50
CA SER A 48 -6.88 3.20 9.78
C SER A 48 -7.07 3.10 8.27
N THR A 49 -6.89 4.23 7.61
CA THR A 49 -6.85 4.32 6.16
C THR A 49 -5.69 5.23 5.79
N SER A 50 -4.79 4.75 4.95
CA SER A 50 -3.73 5.56 4.38
C SER A 50 -3.81 5.55 2.86
N LEU A 51 -3.44 6.68 2.25
CA LEU A 51 -3.35 6.85 0.81
C LEU A 51 -2.10 7.66 0.53
N GLY A 52 -1.17 7.10 -0.25
CA GLY A 52 0.09 7.75 -0.58
C GLY A 52 0.43 7.64 -2.05
N LEU A 53 1.18 8.62 -2.55
CA LEU A 53 1.79 8.64 -3.86
C LEU A 53 3.29 8.87 -3.70
N GLY A 54 4.09 7.93 -4.19
CA GLY A 54 5.54 8.04 -4.29
C GLY A 54 5.97 8.27 -5.73
N VAL A 55 6.91 9.18 -5.93
CA VAL A 55 7.54 9.49 -7.23
C VAL A 55 9.01 9.14 -7.14
N ARG A 56 9.50 8.40 -8.12
CA ARG A 56 10.93 8.21 -8.36
C ARG A 56 11.30 8.81 -9.71
N VAL A 57 12.32 9.65 -9.71
CA VAL A 57 12.93 10.23 -10.91
C VAL A 57 14.35 9.69 -11.01
N LEU A 58 14.72 9.22 -12.19
CA LEU A 58 16.09 8.86 -12.54
C LEU A 58 16.57 9.81 -13.64
N ASP A 59 17.57 10.63 -13.32
CA ASP A 59 18.14 11.64 -14.20
C ASP A 59 19.66 11.55 -14.20
N GLU A 60 20.25 11.23 -15.36
CA GLU A 60 21.69 11.04 -15.52
C GLU A 60 22.33 10.11 -14.48
N GLY A 61 21.69 8.99 -14.17
CA GLY A 61 22.13 8.03 -13.16
C GLY A 61 21.86 8.45 -11.71
N ARG A 62 21.20 9.56 -11.48
CA ARG A 62 20.86 10.09 -10.14
C ARG A 62 19.42 9.82 -9.82
N THR A 63 19.17 9.17 -8.69
CA THR A 63 17.82 8.82 -8.24
C THR A 63 17.30 9.83 -7.23
N GLY A 64 16.15 10.44 -7.53
CA GLY A 64 15.42 11.26 -6.58
C GLY A 64 14.08 10.65 -6.22
N LEU A 65 13.73 10.70 -4.94
CA LEU A 65 12.48 10.19 -4.39
C LEU A 65 11.75 11.30 -3.64
N ALA A 66 10.43 11.33 -3.78
CA ALA A 66 9.55 12.13 -2.94
C ALA A 66 8.16 11.48 -2.87
N SER A 67 7.38 11.85 -1.85
CA SER A 67 6.03 11.33 -1.66
C SER A 67 5.06 12.39 -1.16
N THR A 68 3.78 12.09 -1.29
CA THR A 68 2.69 12.88 -0.73
C THR A 68 1.50 11.97 -0.39
N GLU A 69 0.82 12.28 0.71
CA GLU A 69 -0.45 11.65 1.08
C GLU A 69 -1.67 12.37 0.49
N ARG A 70 -1.45 13.53 -0.15
CA ARG A 70 -2.51 14.32 -0.76
C ARG A 70 -2.46 14.20 -2.28
N LEU A 71 -3.54 13.70 -2.87
CA LEU A 71 -3.66 13.54 -4.33
C LEU A 71 -4.28 14.77 -5.02
N SER A 72 -4.04 15.99 -4.49
CA SER A 72 -4.34 17.24 -5.22
C SER A 72 -3.28 17.49 -6.30
N GLN A 73 -3.65 18.12 -7.39
CA GLN A 73 -2.71 18.45 -8.47
C GLN A 73 -1.50 19.24 -7.96
N GLU A 74 -1.71 20.17 -7.03
CA GLU A 74 -0.65 20.96 -6.41
C GLU A 74 0.32 20.07 -5.62
N SER A 75 -0.20 19.19 -4.74
CA SER A 75 0.64 18.31 -3.91
C SER A 75 1.40 17.30 -4.76
N ILE A 76 0.80 16.79 -5.83
CA ILE A 76 1.44 15.88 -6.79
C ILE A 76 2.57 16.62 -7.54
N ALA A 77 2.32 17.85 -8.02
CA ALA A 77 3.33 18.64 -8.68
C ALA A 77 4.52 18.98 -7.75
N HIS A 78 4.25 19.29 -6.48
CA HIS A 78 5.29 19.47 -5.47
C HIS A 78 6.09 18.20 -5.22
N ALA A 79 5.44 17.04 -5.08
CA ALA A 79 6.14 15.77 -4.88
C ALA A 79 7.06 15.47 -6.08
N PHE A 80 6.56 15.65 -7.31
CA PHE A 80 7.37 15.47 -8.52
C PHE A 80 8.57 16.44 -8.55
N GLN A 81 8.36 17.72 -8.26
CA GLN A 81 9.44 18.70 -8.22
C GLN A 81 10.49 18.34 -7.16
N ASN A 82 10.07 17.95 -5.96
CA ASN A 82 10.99 17.53 -4.90
C ASN A 82 11.80 16.29 -5.31
N ALA A 83 11.19 15.32 -6.00
CA ALA A 83 11.93 14.18 -6.53
C ALA A 83 13.00 14.61 -7.54
N CYS A 84 12.69 15.55 -8.46
CA CYS A 84 13.66 16.09 -9.38
C CYS A 84 14.81 16.84 -8.68
N GLU A 85 14.52 17.60 -7.64
CA GLU A 85 15.53 18.32 -6.87
C GLU A 85 16.39 17.36 -6.04
N ASN A 86 15.78 16.35 -5.43
CA ASN A 86 16.50 15.32 -4.68
C ASN A 86 17.45 14.52 -5.57
N ALA A 87 17.08 14.24 -6.83
CA ALA A 87 17.99 13.59 -7.78
C ALA A 87 19.29 14.38 -7.98
N LYS A 88 19.22 15.72 -8.06
CA LYS A 88 20.40 16.57 -8.26
C LYS A 88 21.37 16.54 -7.09
N LEU A 89 20.91 16.16 -5.91
CA LEU A 89 21.72 16.08 -4.68
C LEU A 89 22.42 14.73 -4.52
N GLN A 90 22.10 13.74 -5.37
CA GLN A 90 22.67 12.40 -5.29
C GLN A 90 23.88 12.24 -6.21
N ASP A 91 24.78 11.35 -5.84
CA ASP A 91 25.85 10.92 -6.74
C ASP A 91 25.29 10.01 -7.84
N PRO A 92 25.81 10.11 -9.07
CA PRO A 92 25.40 9.23 -10.15
C PRO A 92 25.70 7.76 -9.84
N THR A 93 24.77 6.89 -10.16
CA THR A 93 24.90 5.43 -10.01
C THR A 93 24.67 4.74 -11.36
N GLN A 94 24.99 3.44 -11.44
CA GLN A 94 24.73 2.63 -12.64
C GLN A 94 23.32 2.02 -12.62
N VAL A 95 22.33 2.77 -12.13
CA VAL A 95 20.93 2.33 -12.09
C VAL A 95 20.26 2.76 -13.38
N GLU A 96 19.53 1.83 -13.98
CA GLU A 96 18.70 2.08 -15.15
C GLU A 96 17.25 1.72 -14.83
N MET A 97 16.30 2.45 -15.41
CA MET A 97 14.90 2.11 -15.35
C MET A 97 14.58 1.05 -16.40
N LEU A 98 13.96 -0.03 -16.01
CA LEU A 98 13.59 -1.10 -16.91
C LEU A 98 12.37 -0.70 -17.76
N ASP A 99 12.38 -1.11 -19.03
CA ASP A 99 11.21 -1.05 -19.90
C ASP A 99 10.12 -2.04 -19.42
N ALA A 100 8.88 -1.77 -19.80
CA ALA A 100 7.79 -2.68 -19.51
C ALA A 100 8.09 -4.08 -20.09
N PRO A 101 7.85 -5.16 -19.32
CA PRO A 101 7.95 -6.51 -19.85
C PRO A 101 6.88 -6.72 -20.93
N ALA A 102 7.13 -7.69 -21.83
CA ALA A 102 6.20 -8.03 -22.92
C ALA A 102 4.81 -8.45 -22.39
N GLU A 103 4.80 -9.11 -21.23
CA GLU A 103 3.57 -9.50 -20.54
C GLU A 103 3.68 -9.12 -19.07
N ILE A 104 2.65 -8.42 -18.57
CA ILE A 104 2.47 -8.16 -17.15
C ILE A 104 1.39 -9.14 -16.68
N PRO A 105 1.68 -10.01 -15.69
CA PRO A 105 0.69 -10.95 -15.18
C PRO A 105 -0.54 -10.22 -14.63
N ASP A 106 -1.72 -10.78 -14.90
CA ASP A 106 -2.95 -10.31 -14.26
C ASP A 106 -2.88 -10.66 -12.76
N SER A 107 -2.88 -9.62 -11.91
CA SER A 107 -2.84 -9.79 -10.46
C SER A 107 -4.02 -10.60 -9.90
N SER A 108 -5.16 -10.62 -10.59
CA SER A 108 -6.33 -11.41 -10.20
C SER A 108 -6.04 -12.92 -10.21
N SER A 109 -5.11 -13.36 -11.06
CA SER A 109 -4.70 -14.77 -11.15
C SER A 109 -3.86 -15.26 -9.95
N LEU A 110 -3.35 -14.33 -9.14
CA LEU A 110 -2.49 -14.64 -8.00
C LEU A 110 -3.26 -15.04 -6.74
N GLY A 111 -4.59 -14.89 -6.72
CA GLY A 111 -5.43 -15.23 -5.56
C GLY A 111 -5.16 -14.42 -4.31
N LEU A 112 -4.65 -13.20 -4.45
CA LEU A 112 -4.27 -12.33 -3.33
C LEU A 112 -5.45 -11.55 -2.73
N TYR A 113 -6.60 -11.58 -3.38
CA TYR A 113 -7.77 -10.82 -2.98
C TYR A 113 -9.00 -11.72 -2.91
N ASN A 114 -9.66 -11.70 -1.75
CA ASN A 114 -10.97 -12.33 -1.54
C ASN A 114 -11.99 -11.26 -1.11
N PRO A 115 -13.01 -10.94 -1.93
CA PRO A 115 -13.98 -9.89 -1.61
C PRO A 115 -14.82 -10.18 -0.35
N GLU A 116 -14.91 -11.43 0.12
CA GLU A 116 -15.62 -11.79 1.35
C GLU A 116 -14.89 -11.24 2.59
N LEU A 117 -13.55 -11.16 2.55
CA LEU A 117 -12.77 -10.64 3.67
C LEU A 117 -13.02 -9.14 3.90
N ASP A 118 -13.28 -8.37 2.85
CA ASP A 118 -13.57 -6.94 2.97
C ASP A 118 -14.91 -6.65 3.65
N GLN A 119 -15.80 -7.63 3.73
CA GLN A 119 -17.11 -7.50 4.35
C GLN A 119 -17.09 -7.74 5.86
N LEU A 120 -16.01 -8.35 6.36
CA LEU A 120 -15.86 -8.60 7.78
C LEU A 120 -15.84 -7.26 8.55
N ASN A 121 -16.71 -7.16 9.54
CA ASN A 121 -16.86 -5.96 10.35
C ASN A 121 -16.29 -6.18 11.77
N VAL A 122 -16.46 -5.19 12.64
CA VAL A 122 -15.97 -5.25 14.05
C VAL A 122 -16.57 -6.44 14.79
N ASP A 123 -17.85 -6.73 14.59
CA ASP A 123 -18.53 -7.82 15.32
C ASP A 123 -18.01 -9.18 14.86
N ASP A 124 -17.79 -9.37 13.55
CA ASP A 124 -17.26 -10.61 12.98
C ASP A 124 -15.84 -10.91 13.50
N LEU A 125 -14.96 -9.90 13.51
CA LEU A 125 -13.59 -10.05 14.02
C LEU A 125 -13.57 -10.23 15.55
N THR A 126 -14.50 -9.60 16.27
CA THR A 126 -14.65 -9.78 17.71
C THR A 126 -15.07 -11.22 18.03
N GLU A 127 -16.05 -11.76 17.31
CA GLU A 127 -16.50 -13.15 17.49
C GLU A 127 -15.37 -14.13 17.20
N LEU A 128 -14.60 -13.89 16.12
CA LEU A 128 -13.43 -14.70 15.78
C LEU A 128 -12.41 -14.69 16.93
N GLY A 129 -12.04 -13.52 17.43
CA GLY A 129 -11.04 -13.38 18.49
C GLY A 129 -11.51 -14.00 19.82
N LEU A 130 -12.78 -13.81 20.22
CA LEU A 130 -13.33 -14.45 21.41
C LEU A 130 -13.32 -15.98 21.27
N SER A 131 -13.66 -16.51 20.10
CA SER A 131 -13.62 -17.95 19.84
C SER A 131 -12.19 -18.52 19.92
N MET A 132 -11.20 -17.75 19.45
CA MET A 132 -9.78 -18.12 19.56
C MET A 132 -9.34 -18.14 21.03
N GLU A 133 -9.71 -17.13 21.83
CA GLU A 133 -9.39 -17.07 23.26
C GLU A 133 -9.97 -18.28 24.01
N ASP A 134 -11.24 -18.61 23.75
CA ASP A 134 -11.92 -19.75 24.33
C ASP A 134 -11.25 -21.07 23.94
N ALA A 135 -10.88 -21.24 22.67
CA ALA A 135 -10.20 -22.43 22.18
C ALA A 135 -8.85 -22.64 22.88
N VAL A 136 -8.06 -21.58 23.04
CA VAL A 136 -6.75 -21.65 23.71
C VAL A 136 -6.91 -21.97 25.19
N LYS A 137 -7.86 -21.34 25.88
CA LYS A 137 -8.15 -21.64 27.32
C LYS A 137 -8.67 -23.07 27.55
N ALA A 138 -9.47 -23.59 26.61
CA ALA A 138 -9.97 -24.96 26.65
C ALA A 138 -8.91 -26.02 26.36
N ALA A 139 -7.83 -25.67 25.63
CA ALA A 139 -6.80 -26.62 25.25
C ALA A 139 -5.97 -27.15 26.42
N ASP A 140 -5.75 -26.34 27.47
CA ASP A 140 -5.02 -26.77 28.68
C ASP A 140 -5.44 -25.92 29.88
N VAL A 141 -5.86 -26.58 30.95
CA VAL A 141 -6.27 -25.96 32.23
C VAL A 141 -5.19 -25.06 32.84
N ARG A 142 -3.93 -25.25 32.50
CA ARG A 142 -2.82 -24.41 32.95
C ARG A 142 -2.75 -23.04 32.25
N VAL A 143 -3.48 -22.85 31.17
CA VAL A 143 -3.59 -21.54 30.50
C VAL A 143 -4.54 -20.68 31.33
N VAL A 144 -3.97 -19.82 32.16
CA VAL A 144 -4.74 -18.94 33.06
C VAL A 144 -4.97 -17.55 32.49
N SER A 145 -4.14 -17.14 31.53
CA SER A 145 -4.32 -15.86 30.85
C SER A 145 -3.66 -15.88 29.45
N ILE A 146 -4.17 -15.03 28.57
CA ILE A 146 -3.60 -14.75 27.26
C ILE A 146 -3.22 -13.26 27.29
N PRO A 147 -1.92 -12.92 27.36
CA PRO A 147 -1.50 -11.54 27.58
C PRO A 147 -1.76 -10.63 26.37
N TYR A 148 -1.86 -11.22 25.19
CA TYR A 148 -2.14 -10.51 23.94
C TYR A 148 -2.90 -11.43 22.98
N LEU A 149 -4.02 -10.96 22.50
CA LEU A 149 -4.77 -11.56 21.41
C LEU A 149 -5.24 -10.44 20.50
N GLY A 150 -4.79 -10.45 19.26
CA GLY A 150 -5.21 -9.51 18.23
C GLY A 150 -5.85 -10.25 17.07
N VAL A 151 -6.87 -9.66 16.48
CA VAL A 151 -7.45 -10.08 15.21
C VAL A 151 -7.53 -8.86 14.32
N SER A 152 -7.02 -8.98 13.12
CA SER A 152 -7.00 -7.86 12.18
C SER A 152 -7.51 -8.26 10.81
N ARG A 153 -8.04 -7.28 10.08
CA ARG A 153 -8.31 -7.34 8.66
C ARG A 153 -7.56 -6.20 7.97
N GLY A 154 -6.79 -6.54 6.96
CA GLY A 154 -6.08 -5.58 6.12
C GLY A 154 -6.50 -5.68 4.66
N SER A 155 -6.55 -4.56 3.94
CA SER A 155 -6.61 -4.54 2.48
C SER A 155 -5.66 -3.50 1.90
N ASN A 156 -5.06 -3.85 0.76
CA ASN A 156 -4.14 -2.99 0.02
C ASN A 156 -4.60 -2.89 -1.44
N GLU A 157 -4.59 -1.66 -1.96
CA GLU A 157 -4.65 -1.37 -3.38
C GLU A 157 -3.35 -0.68 -3.78
N SER A 158 -2.65 -1.19 -4.78
CA SER A 158 -1.45 -0.57 -5.33
C SER A 158 -1.53 -0.40 -6.84
N LEU A 159 -0.92 0.68 -7.33
CA LEU A 159 -0.78 1.01 -8.73
C LEU A 159 0.63 1.50 -9.00
N LEU A 160 1.31 0.89 -9.96
CA LEU A 160 2.60 1.32 -10.48
C LEU A 160 2.44 1.76 -11.94
N LEU A 161 2.78 2.99 -12.25
CA LEU A 161 2.97 3.48 -13.61
C LEU A 161 4.40 3.93 -13.83
N SER A 162 4.94 3.74 -15.03
CA SER A 162 6.23 4.30 -15.40
C SER A 162 6.22 4.96 -16.78
N SER A 163 7.14 5.89 -16.98
CA SER A 163 7.42 6.51 -18.30
C SER A 163 7.93 5.51 -19.33
N ARG A 164 8.39 4.32 -18.89
CA ARG A 164 8.84 3.20 -19.73
C ARG A 164 7.73 2.21 -20.07
N GLY A 165 6.45 2.58 -19.86
CA GLY A 165 5.28 1.81 -20.26
C GLY A 165 4.83 0.75 -19.25
N VAL A 166 5.43 0.66 -18.07
CA VAL A 166 4.90 -0.21 -17.01
C VAL A 166 3.56 0.33 -16.56
N SER A 167 2.55 -0.53 -16.50
CA SER A 167 1.23 -0.25 -15.91
C SER A 167 0.78 -1.50 -15.18
N TYR A 168 0.93 -1.52 -13.87
CA TYR A 168 0.58 -2.65 -13.03
C TYR A 168 -0.31 -2.20 -11.88
N SER A 169 -1.34 -2.96 -11.59
CA SER A 169 -2.21 -2.75 -10.44
C SER A 169 -2.46 -4.05 -9.71
N GLN A 170 -2.52 -3.98 -8.40
CA GLN A 170 -2.76 -5.13 -7.53
C GLN A 170 -3.73 -4.76 -6.43
N GLN A 171 -4.55 -5.73 -6.04
CA GLN A 171 -5.32 -5.72 -4.81
C GLN A 171 -4.96 -6.95 -3.99
N SER A 172 -4.87 -6.78 -2.69
CA SER A 172 -4.69 -7.88 -1.74
C SER A 172 -5.45 -7.58 -0.46
N ASN A 173 -5.88 -8.63 0.22
CA ASN A 173 -6.44 -8.52 1.56
C ASN A 173 -6.12 -9.77 2.38
N GLU A 174 -6.18 -9.61 3.70
CA GLU A 174 -5.88 -10.66 4.65
C GLU A 174 -6.67 -10.50 5.94
N VAL A 175 -6.79 -11.61 6.66
CA VAL A 175 -7.21 -11.66 8.08
C VAL A 175 -6.11 -12.39 8.84
N ALA A 176 -5.66 -11.83 9.93
CA ALA A 176 -4.58 -12.35 10.78
C ALA A 176 -5.00 -12.37 12.24
#